data_6d04c63ba8a91caef654a2c65fcd5796
#
_entry.id   6d04c63ba8a91caef654a2c65fcd5796
#
_cell.length_a   1.000
_cell.length_b   1.000
_cell.length_c   1.000
_cell.angle_alpha   90.00
_cell.angle_beta   90.00
_cell.angle_gamma   90.00
#
_symmetry.space_group_name_H-M   'P 1'
#
loop_
_entity.id
_entity.type
_entity.pdbx_description
1 polymer ?
#
loop_
_entity_poly.entity_id
_entity_poly.type
_entity_poly.pdbx_seq_one_letter_code
_entity_poly.pdbx_strand_id
1 'polypeptide(L)'
;MSSENNYRFEIELPQWAIEANRSLPKLIPDIEDRMREVIRFSKLNFENETGGPFAAGVFERDTGRVIVIGVNRVVPGNMSSAHAEIVALSLAQQMRGNFDLGSDRSHPLQLVVNARPCAMCFGAIPWSGVVDVVVGASGDDIEKLTGFDEGPIHPNWQQELSRRGITVHESVLEKEACAVLAQFGQSNSQVYNGRLGFEGQ
;
A
#
# COMPACT_ATOMS: atom_id res chain seq x y z
N MET A 1 34.80 -11.61 -14.10
CA MET A 1 33.55 -12.37 -14.00
C MET A 1 32.48 -11.55 -14.68
N SER A 2 32.01 -11.95 -15.85
CA SER A 2 30.91 -11.29 -16.55
C SER A 2 29.65 -11.47 -15.70
N SER A 3 29.12 -10.37 -15.14
CA SER A 3 27.78 -10.37 -14.57
C SER A 3 26.82 -10.64 -15.73
N GLU A 4 26.35 -11.88 -15.88
CA GLU A 4 25.14 -12.09 -16.69
C GLU A 4 24.07 -11.18 -16.11
N ASN A 5 23.62 -10.19 -16.90
CA ASN A 5 22.53 -9.33 -16.51
C ASN A 5 21.31 -10.22 -16.28
N ASN A 6 20.96 -10.39 -15.01
CA ASN A 6 19.73 -11.09 -14.67
C ASN A 6 18.55 -10.18 -14.98
N TYR A 7 17.89 -10.38 -16.12
CA TYR A 7 16.69 -9.61 -16.54
C TYR A 7 15.44 -10.00 -15.75
N ARG A 8 15.60 -10.47 -14.52
CA ARG A 8 14.56 -10.83 -13.58
C ARG A 8 14.63 -9.90 -12.38
N PHE A 9 13.48 -9.42 -11.90
CA PHE A 9 13.37 -8.75 -10.61
C PHE A 9 12.28 -9.43 -9.79
N GLU A 10 12.45 -9.40 -8.47
CA GLU A 10 11.50 -9.96 -7.52
C GLU A 10 11.27 -8.94 -6.40
N ILE A 11 10.04 -8.86 -5.93
CA ILE A 11 9.67 -8.12 -4.73
C ILE A 11 9.23 -9.15 -3.70
N GLU A 12 9.98 -9.24 -2.60
CA GLU A 12 9.66 -10.17 -1.52
C GLU A 12 9.21 -9.41 -0.27
N LEU A 13 8.21 -9.96 0.42
CA LEU A 13 7.89 -9.51 1.76
C LEU A 13 9.02 -9.92 2.72
N PRO A 14 9.31 -9.09 3.74
CA PRO A 14 10.24 -9.51 4.79
C PRO A 14 9.64 -10.69 5.57
N GLN A 15 10.52 -11.52 6.15
CA GLN A 15 10.11 -12.77 6.81
C GLN A 15 9.02 -12.57 7.86
N TRP A 16 9.13 -11.51 8.68
CA TRP A 16 8.12 -11.19 9.68
C TRP A 16 6.73 -10.92 9.04
N ALA A 17 6.67 -10.27 7.86
CA ALA A 17 5.40 -9.97 7.20
C ALA A 17 4.79 -11.23 6.57
N ILE A 18 5.61 -12.18 6.10
CA ILE A 18 5.16 -13.50 5.65
C ILE A 18 4.53 -14.27 6.81
N GLU A 19 5.20 -14.30 7.96
CA GLU A 19 4.71 -14.98 9.18
C GLU A 19 3.44 -14.30 9.72
N ALA A 20 3.42 -12.96 9.73
CA ALA A 20 2.25 -12.19 10.13
C ALA A 20 1.04 -12.48 9.22
N ASN A 21 1.21 -12.48 7.89
CA ASN A 21 0.14 -12.83 6.95
C ASN A 21 -0.41 -14.25 7.21
N ARG A 22 0.47 -15.23 7.50
CA ARG A 22 0.05 -16.62 7.80
C ARG A 22 -0.72 -16.74 9.11
N SER A 23 -0.48 -15.84 10.06
CA SER A 23 -1.14 -15.83 11.37
C SER A 23 -2.43 -14.99 11.42
N LEU A 24 -2.74 -14.22 10.37
CA LEU A 24 -3.99 -13.45 10.31
C LEU A 24 -5.22 -14.37 10.36
N PRO A 25 -6.31 -13.90 10.96
CA PRO A 25 -7.61 -14.53 10.79
C PRO A 25 -7.96 -14.65 9.30
N LYS A 26 -8.59 -15.74 8.90
CA LYS A 26 -9.03 -15.91 7.51
C LYS A 26 -10.05 -14.84 7.07
N LEU A 27 -10.83 -14.34 8.02
CA LEU A 27 -11.87 -13.33 7.82
C LEU A 27 -11.69 -12.20 8.81
N ILE A 28 -11.75 -10.97 8.31
CA ILE A 28 -11.81 -9.72 9.08
C ILE A 28 -13.00 -8.93 8.52
N PRO A 29 -14.22 -9.16 9.03
CA PRO A 29 -15.44 -8.60 8.45
C PRO A 29 -15.55 -7.08 8.60
N ASP A 30 -15.07 -6.54 9.72
CA ASP A 30 -15.14 -5.12 10.00
C ASP A 30 -14.05 -4.34 9.24
N ILE A 31 -14.43 -3.20 8.65
CA ILE A 31 -13.54 -2.39 7.82
C ILE A 31 -12.46 -1.70 8.66
N GLU A 32 -12.80 -1.29 9.89
CA GLU A 32 -11.81 -0.67 10.78
C GLU A 32 -10.80 -1.71 11.27
N ASP A 33 -11.22 -2.95 11.51
CA ASP A 33 -10.30 -4.03 11.88
C ASP A 33 -9.35 -4.39 10.74
N ARG A 34 -9.82 -4.35 9.46
CA ARG A 34 -8.93 -4.46 8.29
C ARG A 34 -7.90 -3.34 8.30
N MET A 35 -8.34 -2.10 8.53
CA MET A 35 -7.45 -0.95 8.59
C MET A 35 -6.47 -1.06 9.76
N ARG A 36 -6.89 -1.53 10.95
CA ARG A 36 -5.97 -1.76 12.10
C ARG A 36 -4.85 -2.72 11.75
N GLU A 37 -5.17 -3.82 11.06
CA GLU A 37 -4.14 -4.76 10.62
C GLU A 37 -3.18 -4.11 9.63
N VAL A 38 -3.69 -3.35 8.66
CA VAL A 38 -2.85 -2.62 7.71
C VAL A 38 -1.96 -1.59 8.43
N ILE A 39 -2.50 -0.82 9.38
CA ILE A 39 -1.73 0.11 10.21
C ILE A 39 -0.67 -0.63 11.03
N ARG A 40 -1.00 -1.79 11.60
CA ARG A 40 -0.03 -2.61 12.32
C ARG A 40 1.14 -3.05 11.43
N PHE A 41 0.85 -3.49 10.21
CA PHE A 41 1.89 -3.86 9.24
C PHE A 41 2.75 -2.66 8.84
N SER A 42 2.15 -1.48 8.63
CA SER A 42 2.89 -0.27 8.31
C SER A 42 3.86 0.13 9.42
N LYS A 43 3.42 0.04 10.68
CA LYS A 43 4.25 0.28 11.86
C LYS A 43 5.42 -0.70 11.95
N LEU A 44 5.13 -2.00 11.88
CA LEU A 44 6.16 -3.04 11.93
C LEU A 44 7.19 -2.91 10.81
N ASN A 45 6.79 -2.41 9.64
CA ASN A 45 7.68 -2.30 8.50
C ASN A 45 8.84 -1.32 8.75
N PHE A 46 8.57 -0.16 9.32
CA PHE A 46 9.65 0.78 9.64
C PHE A 46 10.36 0.45 10.95
N GLU A 47 9.65 -0.07 11.97
CA GLU A 47 10.27 -0.47 13.24
C GLU A 47 11.27 -1.62 13.08
N ASN A 48 11.03 -2.53 12.13
CA ASN A 48 11.97 -3.59 11.78
C ASN A 48 12.99 -3.15 10.70
N GLU A 49 13.02 -1.87 10.32
CA GLU A 49 13.92 -1.34 9.29
C GLU A 49 13.79 -2.06 7.93
N THR A 50 12.59 -2.56 7.61
CA THR A 50 12.32 -3.33 6.38
C THR A 50 11.60 -2.53 5.29
N GLY A 51 11.39 -1.23 5.50
CA GLY A 51 10.82 -0.30 4.51
C GLY A 51 10.15 0.91 5.17
N GLY A 52 9.52 1.76 4.36
CA GLY A 52 8.77 2.93 4.84
C GLY A 52 7.47 2.57 5.59
N PRO A 53 6.80 3.56 6.22
CA PRO A 53 5.64 3.36 7.11
C PRO A 53 4.34 3.14 6.32
N PHE A 54 4.39 2.34 5.26
CA PHE A 54 3.25 2.11 4.40
C PHE A 54 2.95 0.62 4.26
N ALA A 55 1.67 0.29 4.35
CA ALA A 55 1.14 -1.04 4.10
C ALA A 55 -0.20 -0.94 3.36
N ALA A 56 -0.50 -1.97 2.59
CA ALA A 56 -1.78 -2.12 1.90
C ALA A 56 -2.24 -3.58 1.97
N GLY A 57 -3.53 -3.79 2.14
CA GLY A 57 -4.11 -5.13 2.19
C GLY A 57 -5.17 -5.32 1.10
N VAL A 58 -5.20 -6.50 0.50
CA VAL A 58 -6.27 -6.92 -0.40
C VAL A 58 -7.19 -7.88 0.33
N PHE A 59 -8.48 -7.57 0.31
CA PHE A 59 -9.54 -8.33 0.99
C PHE A 59 -10.71 -8.58 0.05
N GLU A 60 -11.49 -9.64 0.27
CA GLU A 60 -12.84 -9.69 -0.28
C GLU A 60 -13.69 -8.64 0.42
N ARG A 61 -14.31 -7.75 -0.34
CA ARG A 61 -15.07 -6.61 0.20
C ARG A 61 -16.18 -7.06 1.15
N ASP A 62 -16.98 -8.02 0.72
CA ASP A 62 -18.23 -8.37 1.39
C ASP A 62 -18.03 -9.32 2.58
N THR A 63 -17.04 -10.17 2.54
CA THR A 63 -16.79 -11.18 3.59
C THR A 63 -15.66 -10.80 4.53
N GLY A 64 -14.77 -9.92 4.09
CA GLY A 64 -13.53 -9.63 4.81
C GLY A 64 -12.49 -10.73 4.71
N ARG A 65 -12.61 -11.66 3.76
CA ARG A 65 -11.57 -12.66 3.54
C ARG A 65 -10.25 -11.98 3.20
N VAL A 66 -9.24 -12.30 3.97
CA VAL A 66 -7.89 -11.78 3.78
C VAL A 66 -7.26 -12.50 2.58
N ILE A 67 -6.76 -11.74 1.61
CA ILE A 67 -5.95 -12.27 0.53
C ILE A 67 -4.48 -12.12 0.90
N VAL A 68 -4.02 -10.89 1.11
CA VAL A 68 -2.64 -10.58 1.51
C VAL A 68 -2.53 -9.15 2.02
N ILE A 69 -1.60 -8.89 2.93
CA ILE A 69 -1.14 -7.56 3.28
C ILE A 69 0.30 -7.41 2.80
N GLY A 70 0.53 -6.43 1.93
CA GLY A 70 1.83 -6.00 1.44
C GLY A 70 2.36 -4.81 2.21
N VAL A 71 3.67 -4.61 2.20
CA VAL A 71 4.35 -3.47 2.82
C VAL A 71 5.29 -2.80 1.83
N ASN A 72 5.63 -1.55 2.09
CA ASN A 72 6.59 -0.80 1.28
C ASN A 72 7.96 -1.48 1.27
N ARG A 73 8.53 -1.66 0.06
CA ARG A 73 9.80 -2.33 -0.16
C ARG A 73 10.77 -1.52 -1.03
N VAL A 74 10.56 -0.20 -1.12
CA VAL A 74 11.36 0.67 -2.01
C VAL A 74 12.85 0.60 -1.69
N VAL A 75 13.23 0.95 -0.46
CA VAL A 75 14.64 0.99 -0.05
C VAL A 75 15.27 -0.39 -0.03
N PRO A 76 14.71 -1.40 0.65
CA PRO A 76 15.32 -2.73 0.70
C PRO A 76 15.34 -3.46 -0.65
N GLY A 77 14.33 -3.20 -1.51
CA GLY A 77 14.25 -3.79 -2.85
C GLY A 77 15.01 -3.02 -3.91
N ASN A 78 15.51 -1.81 -3.58
CA ASN A 78 16.11 -0.89 -4.54
C ASN A 78 15.23 -0.65 -5.78
N MET A 79 13.92 -0.52 -5.55
CA MET A 79 12.90 -0.36 -6.59
C MET A 79 11.90 0.73 -6.20
N SER A 80 11.93 1.87 -6.89
CA SER A 80 11.00 3.00 -6.62
C SER A 80 9.52 2.64 -6.79
N SER A 81 9.21 1.62 -7.57
CA SER A 81 7.83 1.13 -7.76
C SER A 81 7.32 0.21 -6.66
N ALA A 82 8.17 -0.24 -5.73
CA ALA A 82 7.79 -1.20 -4.70
C ALA A 82 7.03 -0.56 -3.53
N HIS A 83 6.03 0.28 -3.83
CA HIS A 83 5.09 0.82 -2.86
C HIS A 83 4.17 -0.28 -2.32
N ALA A 84 3.61 -0.08 -1.14
CA ALA A 84 2.81 -1.09 -0.46
C ALA A 84 1.62 -1.57 -1.29
N GLU A 85 0.93 -0.65 -1.98
CA GLU A 85 -0.21 -0.96 -2.85
C GLU A 85 0.22 -1.82 -4.04
N ILE A 86 1.34 -1.46 -4.69
CA ILE A 86 1.89 -2.24 -5.81
C ILE A 86 2.26 -3.64 -5.35
N VAL A 87 2.90 -3.76 -4.19
CA VAL A 87 3.27 -5.05 -3.60
C VAL A 87 2.02 -5.89 -3.29
N ALA A 88 1.03 -5.31 -2.60
CA ALA A 88 -0.20 -6.02 -2.24
C ALA A 88 -1.01 -6.48 -3.46
N LEU A 89 -1.22 -5.58 -4.43
CA LEU A 89 -1.95 -5.88 -5.66
C LEU A 89 -1.23 -6.97 -6.47
N SER A 90 0.09 -6.85 -6.66
CA SER A 90 0.87 -7.82 -7.41
C SER A 90 0.85 -9.21 -6.76
N LEU A 91 1.01 -9.27 -5.43
CA LEU A 91 0.90 -10.54 -4.69
C LEU A 91 -0.50 -11.15 -4.81
N ALA A 92 -1.55 -10.34 -4.66
CA ALA A 92 -2.93 -10.82 -4.80
C ALA A 92 -3.19 -11.38 -6.21
N GLN A 93 -2.70 -10.70 -7.26
CA GLN A 93 -2.79 -11.14 -8.64
C GLN A 93 -2.05 -12.47 -8.87
N GLN A 94 -0.83 -12.60 -8.35
CA GLN A 94 -0.08 -13.86 -8.42
C GLN A 94 -0.78 -15.00 -7.67
N MET A 95 -1.28 -14.75 -6.45
CA MET A 95 -2.01 -15.75 -5.65
C MET A 95 -3.32 -16.19 -6.30
N ARG A 96 -3.99 -15.29 -7.04
CA ARG A 96 -5.21 -15.57 -7.79
C ARG A 96 -4.92 -16.17 -9.18
N GLY A 97 -3.68 -16.10 -9.66
CA GLY A 97 -3.31 -16.51 -11.02
C GLY A 97 -3.98 -15.65 -12.10
N ASN A 98 -4.36 -14.41 -11.77
CA ASN A 98 -5.06 -13.51 -12.68
C ASN A 98 -4.61 -12.06 -12.45
N PHE A 99 -4.28 -11.35 -13.53
CA PHE A 99 -3.93 -9.92 -13.48
C PHE A 99 -5.13 -9.01 -13.21
N ASP A 100 -6.35 -9.46 -13.53
CA ASP A 100 -7.60 -8.75 -13.28
C ASP A 100 -8.27 -9.30 -12.02
N LEU A 101 -8.12 -8.59 -10.90
CA LEU A 101 -8.75 -8.93 -9.63
C LEU A 101 -10.28 -8.71 -9.63
N GLY A 102 -10.82 -8.00 -10.64
CA GLY A 102 -12.24 -7.76 -10.85
C GLY A 102 -12.93 -8.82 -11.73
N SER A 103 -12.18 -9.80 -12.24
CA SER A 103 -12.73 -10.85 -13.13
C SER A 103 -13.78 -11.73 -12.47
N ASP A 104 -13.69 -11.94 -11.17
CA ASP A 104 -14.71 -12.64 -10.37
C ASP A 104 -15.62 -11.66 -9.64
N ARG A 105 -16.74 -11.33 -10.27
CA ARG A 105 -17.74 -10.39 -9.73
C ARG A 105 -18.50 -10.92 -8.52
N SER A 106 -18.46 -12.21 -8.24
CA SER A 106 -19.10 -12.81 -7.06
C SER A 106 -18.27 -12.60 -5.79
N HIS A 107 -16.98 -12.33 -5.93
CA HIS A 107 -16.05 -12.07 -4.84
C HIS A 107 -15.27 -10.77 -5.09
N PRO A 108 -15.95 -9.61 -5.05
CA PRO A 108 -15.33 -8.32 -5.35
C PRO A 108 -14.23 -8.02 -4.34
N LEU A 109 -13.10 -7.50 -4.83
CA LEU A 109 -11.94 -7.22 -3.99
C LEU A 109 -11.82 -5.74 -3.66
N GLN A 110 -11.37 -5.50 -2.44
CA GLN A 110 -11.13 -4.19 -1.83
C GLN A 110 -9.63 -4.04 -1.54
N LEU A 111 -9.09 -2.86 -1.81
CA LEU A 111 -7.77 -2.43 -1.36
C LEU A 111 -7.93 -1.55 -0.11
N VAL A 112 -7.28 -1.91 0.98
CA VAL A 112 -7.21 -1.11 2.21
C VAL A 112 -5.77 -0.61 2.36
N VAL A 113 -5.58 0.70 2.50
CA VAL A 113 -4.26 1.32 2.60
C VAL A 113 -4.21 2.31 3.75
N ASN A 114 -3.14 2.29 4.57
CA ASN A 114 -3.02 3.16 5.73
C ASN A 114 -2.86 4.65 5.38
N ALA A 115 -2.57 4.96 4.13
CA ALA A 115 -2.34 6.31 3.66
C ALA A 115 -2.90 6.48 2.24
N ARG A 116 -3.28 7.71 1.85
CA ARG A 116 -3.76 8.02 0.50
C ARG A 116 -2.76 7.51 -0.55
N PRO A 117 -3.22 6.79 -1.59
CA PRO A 117 -2.35 6.36 -2.68
C PRO A 117 -1.68 7.55 -3.37
N CYS A 118 -0.36 7.46 -3.60
CA CYS A 118 0.39 8.44 -4.39
C CYS A 118 -0.02 8.42 -5.88
N ALA A 119 0.50 9.34 -6.68
CA ALA A 119 0.17 9.43 -8.12
C ALA A 119 0.40 8.11 -8.89
N MET A 120 1.46 7.36 -8.56
CA MET A 120 1.76 6.06 -9.18
C MET A 120 0.74 5.00 -8.77
N CYS A 121 0.45 4.88 -7.47
CA CYS A 121 -0.47 3.88 -6.94
C CYS A 121 -1.91 4.18 -7.34
N PHE A 122 -2.32 5.45 -7.38
CA PHE A 122 -3.60 5.89 -7.95
C PHE A 122 -3.77 5.37 -9.37
N GLY A 123 -2.72 5.48 -10.21
CA GLY A 123 -2.75 4.95 -11.57
C GLY A 123 -2.88 3.42 -11.61
N ALA A 124 -2.26 2.70 -10.68
CA ALA A 124 -2.29 1.23 -10.65
C ALA A 124 -3.65 0.65 -10.22
N ILE A 125 -4.40 1.34 -9.36
CA ILE A 125 -5.68 0.87 -8.81
C ILE A 125 -6.69 0.48 -9.91
N PRO A 126 -7.02 1.32 -10.90
CA PRO A 126 -7.96 0.95 -11.96
C PRO A 126 -7.51 -0.28 -12.78
N TRP A 127 -6.20 -0.44 -12.99
CA TRP A 127 -5.64 -1.56 -13.73
C TRP A 127 -5.70 -2.89 -12.97
N SER A 128 -5.76 -2.82 -11.64
CA SER A 128 -5.80 -4.03 -10.80
C SER A 128 -7.14 -4.75 -10.83
N GLY A 129 -8.25 -4.04 -11.14
CA GLY A 129 -9.60 -4.58 -11.12
C GLY A 129 -10.27 -4.57 -9.74
N VAL A 130 -9.67 -3.99 -8.69
CA VAL A 130 -10.37 -3.80 -7.40
C VAL A 130 -11.54 -2.84 -7.56
N VAL A 131 -12.60 -3.06 -6.80
CA VAL A 131 -13.84 -2.28 -6.90
C VAL A 131 -14.04 -1.29 -5.75
N ASP A 132 -13.13 -1.32 -4.78
CA ASP A 132 -13.28 -0.57 -3.54
C ASP A 132 -11.91 -0.23 -2.96
N VAL A 133 -11.74 0.99 -2.46
CA VAL A 133 -10.50 1.49 -1.85
C VAL A 133 -10.81 2.14 -0.51
N VAL A 134 -10.10 1.73 0.52
CA VAL A 134 -10.22 2.27 1.88
C VAL A 134 -8.92 2.93 2.27
N VAL A 135 -8.99 4.18 2.69
CA VAL A 135 -7.85 5.06 2.96
C VAL A 135 -7.85 5.49 4.42
N GLY A 136 -6.70 5.41 5.08
CA GLY A 136 -6.46 5.92 6.42
C GLY A 136 -6.12 7.42 6.41
N ALA A 137 -4.83 7.75 6.41
CA ALA A 137 -4.35 9.12 6.44
C ALA A 137 -4.52 9.85 5.10
N SER A 138 -4.74 11.17 5.16
CA SER A 138 -4.79 12.04 3.98
C SER A 138 -3.41 12.27 3.36
N GLY A 139 -3.38 12.78 2.12
CA GLY A 139 -2.13 13.13 1.46
C GLY A 139 -1.38 14.27 2.16
N ASP A 140 -2.12 15.27 2.61
CA ASP A 140 -1.54 16.42 3.33
C ASP A 140 -0.90 15.97 4.66
N ASP A 141 -1.50 14.99 5.34
CA ASP A 141 -0.94 14.40 6.55
C ASP A 141 0.34 13.61 6.26
N ILE A 142 0.37 12.85 5.16
CA ILE A 142 1.58 12.11 4.76
C ILE A 142 2.75 13.08 4.57
N GLU A 143 2.58 14.08 3.72
CA GLU A 143 3.62 15.07 3.40
C GLU A 143 4.08 15.82 4.65
N LYS A 144 3.13 16.29 5.47
CA LYS A 144 3.41 17.04 6.70
C LYS A 144 4.10 16.20 7.77
N LEU A 145 3.70 14.95 7.96
CA LEU A 145 4.18 14.11 9.05
C LEU A 145 5.46 13.35 8.71
N THR A 146 5.71 13.07 7.45
CA THR A 146 6.82 12.21 7.02
C THR A 146 7.83 12.90 6.11
N GLY A 147 7.41 13.94 5.37
CA GLY A 147 8.21 14.57 4.33
C GLY A 147 8.28 13.80 3.00
N PHE A 148 7.46 12.74 2.83
CA PHE A 148 7.35 12.08 1.54
C PHE A 148 6.60 12.94 0.53
N ASP A 149 7.08 12.95 -0.72
CA ASP A 149 6.40 13.54 -1.87
C ASP A 149 5.43 12.51 -2.50
N GLU A 150 4.15 12.84 -2.52
CA GLU A 150 3.10 11.98 -3.06
C GLU A 150 2.91 12.14 -4.58
N GLY A 151 3.68 13.00 -5.21
CA GLY A 151 3.67 13.27 -6.64
C GLY A 151 2.41 13.99 -7.13
N PRO A 152 2.29 14.20 -8.44
CA PRO A 152 1.23 14.99 -9.05
C PRO A 152 -0.08 14.21 -9.16
N ILE A 153 -0.75 14.00 -8.04
CA ILE A 153 -2.05 13.32 -8.01
C ILE A 153 -3.15 14.24 -8.56
N HIS A 154 -4.13 13.67 -9.25
CA HIS A 154 -5.29 14.41 -9.74
C HIS A 154 -6.10 15.00 -8.57
N PRO A 155 -6.43 16.31 -8.57
CA PRO A 155 -7.13 16.94 -7.43
C PRO A 155 -8.48 16.30 -7.10
N ASN A 156 -9.18 15.75 -8.10
CA ASN A 156 -10.45 15.03 -7.94
C ASN A 156 -10.25 13.50 -8.08
N TRP A 157 -9.19 12.97 -7.48
CA TRP A 157 -8.79 11.57 -7.62
C TRP A 157 -9.90 10.58 -7.22
N GLN A 158 -10.71 10.89 -6.20
CA GLN A 158 -11.84 10.05 -5.77
C GLN A 158 -12.91 9.96 -6.86
N GLN A 159 -13.22 11.09 -7.51
CA GLN A 159 -14.20 11.12 -8.60
C GLN A 159 -13.70 10.35 -9.81
N GLU A 160 -12.39 10.40 -10.08
CA GLU A 160 -11.80 9.64 -11.18
C GLU A 160 -11.85 8.13 -10.94
N LEU A 161 -11.70 7.67 -9.70
CA LEU A 161 -11.94 6.27 -9.32
C LEU A 161 -13.44 5.92 -9.40
N SER A 162 -14.31 6.77 -8.86
CA SER A 162 -15.76 6.57 -8.90
C SER A 162 -16.32 6.46 -10.32
N ARG A 163 -15.83 7.27 -11.25
CA ARG A 163 -16.19 7.17 -12.69
C ARG A 163 -15.84 5.82 -13.32
N ARG A 164 -14.92 5.08 -12.71
CA ARG A 164 -14.48 3.73 -13.12
C ARG A 164 -15.13 2.63 -12.28
N GLY A 165 -16.16 2.98 -11.48
CA GLY A 165 -16.90 2.03 -10.67
C GLY A 165 -16.16 1.60 -9.39
N ILE A 166 -15.14 2.36 -8.97
CA ILE A 166 -14.37 2.09 -7.75
C ILE A 166 -14.87 3.02 -6.64
N THR A 167 -15.40 2.44 -5.57
CA THR A 167 -15.83 3.19 -4.38
C THR A 167 -14.61 3.59 -3.54
N VAL A 168 -14.62 4.80 -2.98
CA VAL A 168 -13.55 5.27 -2.09
C VAL A 168 -14.12 5.60 -0.72
N HIS A 169 -13.49 5.06 0.33
CA HIS A 169 -13.77 5.35 1.73
C HIS A 169 -12.54 6.02 2.32
N GLU A 170 -12.67 7.25 2.79
CA GLU A 170 -11.56 8.03 3.36
C GLU A 170 -11.67 8.12 4.87
N SER A 171 -10.56 8.51 5.49
CA SER A 171 -10.45 8.80 6.93
C SER A 171 -10.80 7.62 7.85
N VAL A 172 -10.64 6.39 7.36
CA VAL A 172 -10.86 5.20 8.20
C VAL A 172 -9.68 5.03 9.15
N LEU A 173 -9.92 5.21 10.45
CA LEU A 173 -8.89 5.23 11.50
C LEU A 173 -7.73 6.21 11.20
N GLU A 174 -8.06 7.37 10.62
CA GLU A 174 -7.09 8.40 10.21
C GLU A 174 -6.13 8.78 11.35
N LYS A 175 -6.64 8.97 12.57
CA LYS A 175 -5.81 9.32 13.73
C LYS A 175 -4.77 8.24 14.06
N GLU A 176 -5.17 6.98 13.97
CA GLU A 176 -4.28 5.84 14.22
C GLU A 176 -3.22 5.73 13.12
N ALA A 177 -3.62 5.91 11.86
CA ALA A 177 -2.72 5.94 10.72
C ALA A 177 -1.70 7.09 10.82
N CYS A 178 -2.18 8.31 11.10
CA CYS A 178 -1.33 9.50 11.30
C CYS A 178 -0.35 9.33 12.47
N ALA A 179 -0.76 8.63 13.55
CA ALA A 179 0.14 8.38 14.68
C ALA A 179 1.36 7.54 14.26
N VAL A 180 1.20 6.56 13.38
CA VAL A 180 2.32 5.77 12.84
C VAL A 180 3.20 6.60 11.92
N LEU A 181 2.61 7.42 11.05
CA LEU A 181 3.34 8.34 10.17
C LEU A 181 4.16 9.36 10.97
N ALA A 182 3.58 9.92 12.03
CA ALA A 182 4.29 10.85 12.93
C ALA A 182 5.45 10.19 13.68
N GLN A 183 5.31 8.94 14.11
CA GLN A 183 6.40 8.18 14.71
C GLN A 183 7.56 7.98 13.73
N PHE A 184 7.23 7.65 12.48
CA PHE A 184 8.25 7.54 11.41
C PHE A 184 8.95 8.88 11.17
N GLY A 185 8.21 9.99 11.01
CA GLY A 185 8.79 11.30 10.76
C GLY A 185 9.67 11.83 11.90
N GLN A 186 9.48 11.33 13.14
CA GLN A 186 10.34 11.63 14.29
C GLN A 186 11.53 10.68 14.40
N SER A 187 11.59 9.63 13.62
CA SER A 187 12.70 8.68 13.59
C SER A 187 13.82 9.17 12.66
N ASN A 188 14.97 8.49 12.71
CA ASN A 188 16.07 8.73 11.77
C ASN A 188 15.91 7.90 10.48
N SER A 189 14.69 7.43 10.17
CA SER A 189 14.43 6.61 9.00
C SER A 189 14.56 7.41 7.71
N GLN A 190 15.03 6.74 6.66
CA GLN A 190 15.24 7.38 5.36
C GLN A 190 13.91 7.73 4.68
N VAL A 191 13.72 9.01 4.36
CA VAL A 191 12.72 9.46 3.40
C VAL A 191 13.34 9.39 2.00
N TYR A 192 12.70 8.63 1.09
CA TYR A 192 13.17 8.49 -0.29
C TYR A 192 12.24 9.30 -1.21
N ASN A 193 12.64 10.48 -1.60
CA ASN A 193 11.98 11.23 -2.66
C ASN A 193 12.81 11.10 -3.93
N GLY A 194 12.20 10.74 -5.03
CA GLY A 194 12.89 10.35 -6.27
C GLY A 194 13.72 11.46 -6.92
N ARG A 195 13.75 12.65 -6.34
CA ARG A 195 14.51 13.82 -6.81
C ARG A 195 15.34 14.46 -5.71
N LEU A 196 15.88 13.64 -4.80
CA LEU A 196 16.84 14.10 -3.80
C LEU A 196 18.04 14.74 -4.53
N GLY A 197 18.21 16.05 -4.40
CA GLY A 197 19.23 16.84 -5.09
C GLY A 197 18.67 17.92 -6.02
N PHE A 198 17.36 18.03 -6.18
CA PHE A 198 16.71 19.13 -6.91
C PHE A 198 16.41 20.35 -6.01
N GLU A 199 16.79 20.30 -4.75
CA GLU A 199 16.71 21.44 -3.85
C GLU A 199 17.75 22.50 -4.27
N GLY A 200 17.32 23.55 -4.96
CA GLY A 200 18.11 24.76 -5.18
C GLY A 200 18.52 25.08 -6.62
N GLN A 201 17.60 25.02 -7.56
CA GLN A 201 17.74 25.81 -8.80
C GLN A 201 16.60 26.80 -8.92
#